data_3f94391144f395dd332d831691444d2a
#
_entry.id   3f94391144f395dd332d831691444d2a
#
_cell.length_a   1.000
_cell.length_b   1.000
_cell.length_c   1.000
_cell.angle_alpha   90.00
_cell.angle_beta   90.00
_cell.angle_gamma   90.00
#
_symmetry.space_group_name_H-M   'P 1'
#
loop_
_entity.id
_entity.type
_entity.pdbx_description
1 polymer ?
#
loop_
_entity_poly.entity_id
_entity_poly.type
_entity_poly.pdbx_seq_one_letter_code
_entity_poly.pdbx_strand_id
1 'polypeptide(L)'
;IFGIIIYFLTIYGTAFVVLREDNAFRALKDAWQLFLKNPLLNLEMGLLLFIVNILVAVVFFIAVFILLAPFLLVYIVFVFAGWTTGMETMTTIITLIFITLLILMGSWYSTFQLGAWAILFEELALNGGKSKIVRVYEHVKTLIKRKK
;
A
#
# COMPACT_ATOMS: atom_id res chain seq x y z
N ILE A 1 15.32 7.35 -3.62
CA ILE A 1 14.72 8.69 -3.38
C ILE A 1 13.90 9.12 -4.59
N PHE A 2 14.44 9.10 -5.82
CA PHE A 2 13.71 9.50 -7.04
C PHE A 2 12.41 8.71 -7.26
N GLY A 3 12.41 7.40 -7.06
CA GLY A 3 11.22 6.55 -7.20
C GLY A 3 10.09 6.93 -6.25
N ILE A 4 10.41 7.33 -5.03
CA ILE A 4 9.43 7.78 -4.03
C ILE A 4 8.77 9.09 -4.48
N ILE A 5 9.56 10.04 -4.96
CA ILE A 5 9.06 11.33 -5.45
C ILE A 5 8.14 11.12 -6.65
N ILE A 6 8.55 10.30 -7.63
CA ILE A 6 7.73 9.98 -8.80
C ILE A 6 6.42 9.31 -8.38
N TYR A 7 6.47 8.39 -7.42
CA TYR A 7 5.29 7.70 -6.91
C TYR A 7 4.27 8.68 -6.29
N PHE A 8 4.72 9.60 -5.42
CA PHE A 8 3.85 10.63 -4.84
C PHE A 8 3.27 11.58 -5.91
N LEU A 9 4.12 12.03 -6.86
CA LEU A 9 3.67 12.88 -7.95
C LEU A 9 2.60 12.21 -8.83
N THR A 10 2.78 10.92 -9.11
CA THR A 10 1.82 10.16 -9.90
C THR A 10 0.47 10.08 -9.18
N ILE A 11 0.47 9.77 -7.89
CA ILE A 11 -0.77 9.65 -7.10
C ILE A 11 -1.49 11.00 -6.99
N TYR A 12 -0.77 12.06 -6.60
CA TYR A 12 -1.37 13.38 -6.48
C TYR A 12 -1.79 13.95 -7.83
N GLY A 13 -0.96 13.76 -8.87
CA GLY A 13 -1.30 14.20 -10.22
C GLY A 13 -2.57 13.52 -10.75
N THR A 14 -2.69 12.21 -10.56
CA THR A 14 -3.90 11.46 -10.93
C THR A 14 -5.13 11.96 -10.14
N ALA A 15 -4.98 12.22 -8.85
CA ALA A 15 -6.06 12.73 -8.02
C ALA A 15 -6.52 14.13 -8.47
N PHE A 16 -5.59 15.03 -8.85
CA PHE A 16 -5.94 16.34 -9.38
C PHE A 16 -6.67 16.27 -10.72
N VAL A 17 -6.22 15.37 -11.63
CA VAL A 17 -6.90 15.17 -12.93
C VAL A 17 -8.30 14.62 -12.73
N VAL A 18 -8.48 13.62 -11.87
CA VAL A 18 -9.77 12.94 -11.69
C VAL A 18 -10.77 13.79 -10.88
N LEU A 19 -10.31 14.46 -9.81
CA LEU A 19 -11.21 15.16 -8.88
C LEU A 19 -11.44 16.62 -9.24
N ARG A 20 -10.53 17.27 -9.97
CA ARG A 20 -10.64 18.69 -10.36
C ARG A 20 -10.77 18.91 -11.85
N GLU A 21 -10.73 17.84 -12.66
CA GLU A 21 -10.76 17.93 -14.13
C GLU A 21 -9.64 18.83 -14.71
N ASP A 22 -8.51 18.92 -14.00
CA ASP A 22 -7.37 19.76 -14.38
C ASP A 22 -6.61 19.16 -15.57
N ASN A 23 -6.00 20.03 -16.38
CA ASN A 23 -5.05 19.61 -17.41
C ASN A 23 -3.84 18.92 -16.76
N ALA A 24 -3.34 17.82 -17.36
CA ALA A 24 -2.24 17.00 -16.83
C ALA A 24 -1.01 17.81 -16.40
N PHE A 25 -0.61 18.85 -17.17
CA PHE A 25 0.51 19.73 -16.80
C PHE A 25 0.22 20.58 -15.56
N ARG A 26 -0.99 21.08 -15.43
CA ARG A 26 -1.41 21.85 -14.26
C ARG A 26 -1.51 20.97 -13.04
N ALA A 27 -2.12 19.79 -13.19
CA ALA A 27 -2.23 18.77 -12.16
C ALA A 27 -0.84 18.34 -11.62
N LEU A 28 0.15 18.16 -12.49
CA LEU A 28 1.52 17.81 -12.09
C LEU A 28 2.20 18.93 -11.31
N LYS A 29 2.01 20.18 -11.71
CA LYS A 29 2.55 21.35 -11.02
C LYS A 29 1.93 21.51 -9.64
N ASP A 30 0.62 21.34 -9.53
CA ASP A 30 -0.12 21.45 -8.26
C ASP A 30 0.21 20.28 -7.32
N ALA A 31 0.38 19.08 -7.87
CA ALA A 31 0.89 17.91 -7.14
C ALA A 31 2.28 18.18 -6.54
N TRP A 32 3.18 18.76 -7.30
CA TRP A 32 4.51 19.14 -6.83
C TRP A 32 4.46 20.18 -5.71
N GLN A 33 3.65 21.20 -5.85
CA GLN A 33 3.46 22.22 -4.82
C GLN A 33 2.85 21.64 -3.54
N LEU A 34 1.85 20.76 -3.67
CA LEU A 34 1.23 20.09 -2.53
C LEU A 34 2.23 19.20 -1.78
N PHE A 35 3.06 18.47 -2.52
CA PHE A 35 4.14 17.64 -1.97
C PHE A 35 5.14 18.47 -1.17
N LEU A 36 5.62 19.58 -1.73
CA LEU A 36 6.60 20.48 -1.08
C LEU A 36 6.00 21.25 0.11
N LYS A 37 4.71 21.57 0.06
CA LYS A 37 4.06 22.35 1.12
C LYS A 37 3.85 21.53 2.41
N ASN A 38 3.70 20.21 2.30
CA ASN A 38 3.37 19.34 3.42
C ASN A 38 4.31 18.12 3.53
N PRO A 39 5.65 18.31 3.61
CA PRO A 39 6.60 17.20 3.57
C PRO A 39 6.46 16.25 4.75
N LEU A 40 6.15 16.78 5.93
CA LEU A 40 5.99 15.99 7.16
C LEU A 40 4.78 15.06 7.10
N LEU A 41 3.68 15.53 6.54
CA LEU A 41 2.43 14.76 6.41
C LEU A 41 2.59 13.67 5.34
N ASN A 42 3.29 13.98 4.25
CA ASN A 42 3.64 13.00 3.22
C ASN A 42 4.55 11.89 3.77
N LEU A 43 5.55 12.28 4.59
CA LEU A 43 6.43 11.32 5.23
C LEU A 43 5.70 10.44 6.25
N GLU A 44 4.83 11.03 7.10
CA GLU A 44 4.00 10.32 8.07
C GLU A 44 3.11 9.29 7.39
N MET A 45 2.45 9.67 6.30
CA MET A 45 1.57 8.78 5.54
C MET A 45 2.36 7.70 4.77
N GLY A 46 3.48 8.07 4.17
CA GLY A 46 4.37 7.12 3.50
C GLY A 46 4.89 6.05 4.46
N LEU A 47 5.30 6.45 5.66
CA LEU A 47 5.76 5.53 6.70
C LEU A 47 4.62 4.63 7.21
N LEU A 48 3.43 5.18 7.42
CA LEU A 48 2.25 4.42 7.84
C LEU A 48 1.88 3.37 6.79
N LEU A 49 1.79 3.77 5.52
CA LEU A 49 1.51 2.84 4.43
C LEU A 49 2.61 1.80 4.26
N PHE A 50 3.88 2.15 4.49
CA PHE A 50 4.99 1.20 4.47
C PHE A 50 4.84 0.13 5.55
N ILE A 51 4.48 0.50 6.78
CA ILE A 51 4.23 -0.44 7.88
C ILE A 51 3.03 -1.35 7.56
N VAL A 52 1.93 -0.78 7.07
CA VAL A 52 0.75 -1.55 6.64
C VAL A 52 1.11 -2.52 5.51
N ASN A 53 1.95 -2.10 4.57
CA ASN A 53 2.44 -2.93 3.48
C ASN A 53 3.20 -4.17 3.98
N ILE A 54 4.12 -3.98 4.92
CA ILE A 54 4.86 -5.09 5.54
C ILE A 54 3.88 -6.03 6.26
N LEU A 55 2.94 -5.49 7.03
CA LEU A 55 1.98 -6.29 7.78
C LEU A 55 1.09 -7.13 6.85
N VAL A 56 0.56 -6.52 5.77
CA VAL A 56 -0.21 -7.22 4.74
C VAL A 56 0.63 -8.30 4.06
N ALA A 57 1.89 -8.02 3.73
CA ALA A 57 2.78 -8.99 3.12
C ALA A 57 3.02 -10.21 4.03
N VAL A 58 3.24 -9.99 5.33
CA VAL A 58 3.44 -11.07 6.31
C VAL A 58 2.17 -11.93 6.44
N VAL A 59 1.01 -11.29 6.59
CA VAL A 59 -0.29 -12.02 6.66
C VAL A 59 -0.54 -12.81 5.39
N PHE A 60 -0.28 -12.23 4.23
CA PHE A 60 -0.39 -12.92 2.94
C PHE A 60 0.54 -14.14 2.86
N PHE A 61 1.80 -13.98 3.26
CA PHE A 61 2.78 -15.08 3.24
C PHE A 61 2.34 -16.25 4.12
N ILE A 62 1.84 -15.96 5.33
CA ILE A 62 1.31 -16.96 6.26
C ILE A 62 0.08 -17.66 5.65
N ALA A 63 -0.86 -16.91 5.08
CA ALA A 63 -2.07 -17.46 4.47
C ALA A 63 -1.75 -18.37 3.29
N VAL A 64 -0.85 -17.95 2.41
CA VAL A 64 -0.37 -18.77 1.28
C VAL A 64 0.30 -20.05 1.77
N PHE A 65 1.16 -19.95 2.78
CA PHE A 65 1.85 -21.13 3.32
C PHE A 65 0.88 -22.15 3.91
N ILE A 66 -0.08 -21.70 4.74
CA ILE A 66 -1.09 -22.58 5.34
C ILE A 66 -1.95 -23.24 4.26
N LEU A 67 -2.33 -22.50 3.23
CA LEU A 67 -3.22 -23.02 2.18
C LEU A 67 -2.49 -23.98 1.23
N LEU A 68 -1.22 -23.73 0.91
CA LEU A 68 -0.45 -24.58 0.01
C LEU A 68 0.20 -25.79 0.71
N ALA A 69 0.38 -25.75 2.03
CA ALA A 69 1.04 -26.82 2.78
C ALA A 69 0.47 -28.23 2.51
N PRO A 70 -0.85 -28.46 2.51
CA PRO A 70 -1.41 -29.80 2.24
C PRO A 70 -1.09 -30.28 0.81
N PHE A 71 -1.11 -29.39 -0.18
CA PHE A 71 -0.78 -29.74 -1.57
C PHE A 71 0.71 -30.06 -1.73
N LEU A 72 1.58 -29.35 -1.03
CA LEU A 72 3.01 -29.62 -1.00
C LEU A 72 3.30 -31.00 -0.36
N LEU A 73 2.58 -31.38 0.70
CA LEU A 73 2.73 -32.70 1.30
C LEU A 73 2.35 -33.81 0.31
N VAL A 74 1.24 -33.69 -0.40
CA VAL A 74 0.82 -34.65 -1.43
C VAL A 74 1.85 -34.69 -2.58
N TYR A 75 2.37 -33.56 -3.00
CA TYR A 75 3.43 -33.49 -3.99
C TYR A 75 4.67 -34.29 -3.58
N ILE A 76 5.12 -34.14 -2.32
CA ILE A 76 6.26 -34.88 -1.78
C ILE A 76 6.01 -36.40 -1.83
N VAL A 77 4.79 -36.86 -1.50
CA VAL A 77 4.44 -38.29 -1.61
C VAL A 77 4.56 -38.78 -3.04
N PHE A 78 4.13 -38.00 -4.04
CA PHE A 78 4.29 -38.39 -5.45
C PHE A 78 5.75 -38.43 -5.90
N VAL A 79 6.60 -37.54 -5.37
CA VAL A 79 8.04 -37.57 -5.62
C VAL A 79 8.66 -38.88 -5.13
N PHE A 80 8.33 -39.30 -3.89
CA PHE A 80 8.84 -40.56 -3.33
C PHE A 80 8.27 -41.81 -4.02
N ALA A 81 7.04 -41.74 -4.51
CA ALA A 81 6.41 -42.81 -5.27
C ALA A 81 6.92 -42.91 -6.72
N GLY A 82 7.72 -41.95 -7.21
CA GLY A 82 8.20 -41.92 -8.60
C GLY A 82 7.08 -41.68 -9.63
N TRP A 83 5.90 -41.12 -9.20
CA TRP A 83 4.75 -40.93 -10.07
C TRP A 83 4.81 -39.58 -10.78
N THR A 84 5.42 -39.54 -11.96
CA THR A 84 5.68 -38.33 -12.75
C THR A 84 4.39 -37.56 -13.10
N THR A 85 3.36 -38.26 -13.58
CA THR A 85 2.06 -37.65 -13.92
C THR A 85 1.40 -37.01 -12.70
N GLY A 86 1.51 -37.63 -11.52
CA GLY A 86 1.01 -37.07 -10.27
C GLY A 86 1.72 -35.77 -9.87
N MET A 87 3.04 -35.73 -10.05
CA MET A 87 3.85 -34.52 -9.79
C MET A 87 3.45 -33.36 -10.72
N GLU A 88 3.31 -33.62 -12.02
CA GLU A 88 2.91 -32.59 -13.00
C GLU A 88 1.52 -32.03 -12.69
N THR A 89 0.57 -32.92 -12.38
CA THR A 89 -0.80 -32.52 -12.01
C THR A 89 -0.81 -31.65 -10.74
N MET A 90 -0.07 -32.05 -9.70
CA MET A 90 0.02 -31.25 -8.46
C MET A 90 0.71 -29.92 -8.66
N THR A 91 1.78 -29.87 -9.45
CA THR A 91 2.44 -28.61 -9.80
C THR A 91 1.46 -27.66 -10.49
N THR A 92 0.68 -28.14 -11.43
CA THR A 92 -0.32 -27.34 -12.14
C THR A 92 -1.39 -26.80 -11.17
N ILE A 93 -1.92 -27.65 -10.28
CA ILE A 93 -2.92 -27.25 -9.27
C ILE A 93 -2.35 -26.18 -8.32
N ILE A 94 -1.15 -26.40 -7.78
CA ILE A 94 -0.49 -25.46 -6.88
C ILE A 94 -0.28 -24.11 -7.58
N THR A 95 0.17 -24.12 -8.83
CA THR A 95 0.39 -22.91 -9.61
C THR A 95 -0.91 -22.14 -9.85
N LEU A 96 -2.00 -22.82 -10.22
CA LEU A 96 -3.30 -22.17 -10.43
C LEU A 96 -3.86 -21.57 -9.14
N ILE A 97 -3.76 -22.28 -8.02
CA ILE A 97 -4.19 -21.76 -6.71
C ILE A 97 -3.36 -20.52 -6.35
N PHE A 98 -2.04 -20.59 -6.52
CA PHE A 98 -1.14 -19.49 -6.20
C PHE A 98 -1.43 -18.23 -7.04
N ILE A 99 -1.60 -18.38 -8.36
CA ILE A 99 -1.95 -17.26 -9.24
C ILE A 99 -3.31 -16.66 -8.85
N THR A 100 -4.31 -17.48 -8.56
CA THR A 100 -5.64 -17.01 -8.14
C THR A 100 -5.55 -16.20 -6.85
N LEU A 101 -4.78 -16.68 -5.86
CA LEU A 101 -4.53 -15.95 -4.62
C LEU A 101 -3.83 -14.62 -4.84
N LEU A 102 -2.81 -14.58 -5.70
CA LEU A 102 -2.11 -13.34 -6.05
C LEU A 102 -3.06 -12.30 -6.66
N ILE A 103 -3.93 -12.72 -7.58
CA ILE A 103 -4.91 -11.82 -8.21
C ILE A 103 -5.91 -11.28 -7.18
N LEU A 104 -6.49 -12.14 -6.37
CA LEU A 104 -7.49 -11.75 -5.37
C LEU A 104 -6.90 -10.80 -4.33
N MET A 105 -5.77 -11.16 -3.75
CA MET A 105 -5.11 -10.34 -2.72
C MET A 105 -4.55 -9.05 -3.31
N GLY A 106 -3.98 -9.10 -4.51
CA GLY A 106 -3.49 -7.92 -5.21
C GLY A 106 -4.59 -6.92 -5.51
N SER A 107 -5.75 -7.39 -5.97
CA SER A 107 -6.93 -6.55 -6.24
C SER A 107 -7.45 -5.89 -4.97
N TRP A 108 -7.61 -6.67 -3.89
CA TRP A 108 -8.07 -6.15 -2.61
C TRP A 108 -7.10 -5.12 -2.03
N TYR A 109 -5.80 -5.43 -2.05
CA TYR A 109 -4.75 -4.53 -1.57
C TYR A 109 -4.67 -3.23 -2.38
N SER A 110 -4.75 -3.30 -3.72
CA SER A 110 -4.76 -2.12 -4.59
C SER A 110 -5.93 -1.19 -4.27
N THR A 111 -7.13 -1.75 -4.08
CA THR A 111 -8.33 -0.98 -3.73
C THR A 111 -8.15 -0.26 -2.38
N PHE A 112 -7.63 -0.96 -1.37
CA PHE A 112 -7.31 -0.38 -0.07
C PHE A 112 -6.30 0.77 -0.19
N GLN A 113 -5.22 0.56 -0.95
CA GLN A 113 -4.17 1.56 -1.12
C GLN A 113 -4.67 2.81 -1.84
N LEU A 114 -5.45 2.64 -2.91
CA LEU A 114 -6.08 3.76 -3.62
C LEU A 114 -7.04 4.55 -2.72
N GLY A 115 -7.85 3.86 -1.94
CA GLY A 115 -8.76 4.51 -0.97
C GLY A 115 -8.00 5.32 0.10
N ALA A 116 -6.91 4.78 0.63
CA ALA A 116 -6.08 5.47 1.62
C ALA A 116 -5.46 6.76 1.04
N TRP A 117 -4.99 6.71 -0.21
CA TRP A 117 -4.46 7.89 -0.90
C TRP A 117 -5.53 8.92 -1.24
N ALA A 118 -6.73 8.49 -1.63
CA ALA A 118 -7.85 9.40 -1.92
C ALA A 118 -8.25 10.20 -0.66
N ILE A 119 -8.36 9.53 0.48
CA ILE A 119 -8.66 10.17 1.78
C ILE A 119 -7.55 11.17 2.16
N LEU A 120 -6.29 10.80 1.98
CA LEU A 120 -5.16 11.70 2.24
C LEU A 120 -5.21 12.93 1.34
N PHE A 121 -5.47 12.73 0.04
CA PHE A 121 -5.58 13.84 -0.90
C PHE A 121 -6.69 14.80 -0.52
N GLU A 122 -7.86 14.30 -0.16
CA GLU A 122 -8.98 15.09 0.29
C GLU A 122 -8.61 15.93 1.53
N GLU A 123 -7.98 15.32 2.53
CA GLU A 123 -7.55 16.02 3.75
C GLU A 123 -6.52 17.11 3.44
N LEU A 124 -5.56 16.86 2.55
CA LEU A 124 -4.52 17.81 2.18
C LEU A 124 -5.01 18.94 1.28
N ALA A 125 -5.77 18.61 0.25
CA ALA A 125 -6.16 19.54 -0.79
C ALA A 125 -7.36 20.40 -0.40
N LEU A 126 -8.31 19.85 0.37
CA LEU A 126 -9.57 20.51 0.72
C LEU A 126 -9.53 21.08 2.14
N ASN A 127 -9.00 20.35 3.12
CA ASN A 127 -9.07 20.73 4.54
C ASN A 127 -7.78 21.38 5.06
N GLY A 128 -6.72 21.47 4.25
CA GLY A 128 -5.43 22.04 4.68
C GLY A 128 -4.81 21.29 5.86
N GLY A 129 -4.94 19.95 5.87
CA GLY A 129 -4.66 19.08 6.99
C GLY A 129 -3.31 19.31 7.65
N LYS A 130 -3.30 19.40 8.98
CA LYS A 130 -2.08 19.41 9.78
C LYS A 130 -1.71 17.98 10.17
N SER A 131 -0.44 17.62 9.97
CA SER A 131 0.13 16.35 10.44
C SER A 131 -0.22 16.10 11.91
N LYS A 132 -0.49 14.84 12.28
CA LYS A 132 -0.73 14.46 13.68
C LYS A 132 0.44 14.84 14.57
N ILE A 133 1.67 14.74 14.06
CA ILE A 133 2.89 15.13 14.76
C ILE A 133 2.86 16.63 15.09
N VAL A 134 2.46 17.48 14.15
CA VAL A 134 2.34 18.93 14.39
C VAL A 134 1.25 19.23 15.41
N ARG A 135 0.11 18.53 15.37
CA ARG A 135 -0.97 18.68 16.36
C ARG A 135 -0.52 18.29 17.77
N VAL A 136 0.19 17.19 17.91
CA VAL A 136 0.75 16.73 19.20
C VAL A 136 1.79 17.73 19.70
N TYR A 137 2.68 18.22 18.84
CA TYR A 137 3.67 19.23 19.21
C TYR A 137 3.03 20.54 19.69
N GLU A 138 2.01 21.05 18.98
CA GLU A 138 1.26 22.24 19.38
C GLU A 138 0.56 22.00 20.74
N HIS A 139 -0.03 20.83 20.95
CA HIS A 139 -0.67 20.47 22.21
C HIS A 139 0.33 20.43 23.39
N VAL A 140 1.47 19.79 23.22
CA VAL A 140 2.53 19.76 24.24
C VAL A 140 3.07 21.15 24.52
N LYS A 141 3.27 21.98 23.49
CA LYS A 141 3.72 23.36 23.64
C LYS A 141 2.73 24.22 24.44
N THR A 142 1.42 24.03 24.23
CA THR A 142 0.38 24.73 24.99
C THR A 142 0.34 24.29 26.44
N LEU A 143 0.56 22.99 26.73
CA LEU A 143 0.63 22.47 28.10
C LEU A 143 1.84 23.02 28.87
N ILE A 144 3.00 23.15 28.19
CA ILE A 144 4.21 23.72 28.80
C ILE A 144 4.02 25.21 29.11
N LYS A 145 3.33 25.95 28.21
CA LYS A 145 3.02 27.37 28.42
C LYS A 145 2.03 27.65 29.57
N ARG A 146 1.14 26.69 29.88
CA ARG A 146 0.19 26.81 31.00
C ARG A 146 0.80 26.53 32.38
N LYS A 147 1.98 25.90 32.39
CA LYS A 147 2.70 25.58 33.64
C LYS A 147 3.73 26.65 34.07
N LYS A 148 3.95 27.66 33.24
CA LYS A 148 4.71 28.88 33.57
C LYS A 148 3.78 30.04 33.89
#